data_11c82aee651a261035d0e5e8659c0c07
#
_entry.id   11c82aee651a261035d0e5e8659c0c07
#
_cell.length_a   1.000
_cell.length_b   1.000
_cell.length_c   1.000
_cell.angle_alpha   90.00
_cell.angle_beta   90.00
_cell.angle_gamma   90.00
#
_symmetry.space_group_name_H-M   'P 1'
#
loop_
_entity.id
_entity.type
_entity.pdbx_description
1 polymer ?
#
loop_
_entity_poly.entity_id
_entity_poly.type
_entity_poly.pdbx_seq_one_letter_code
_entity_poly.pdbx_strand_id
1 'polypeptide(L)'
;MGIAKDILHIFEPNPLACGQAVLAMLTGNDVQKVIEEVGTERETTLLQMRNFLESKGISMGKCRKPVSDKNELPQFAVLSLETPKCWHWSLYADGRFYDPEYGVLEDFPPSARRYYWEVKSI
;
A
#
# COMPACT_ATOMS: atom_id res chain seq x y z
N MET A 1 6.13 9.51 -14.50
CA MET A 1 5.18 8.90 -13.54
C MET A 1 5.59 7.47 -13.29
N GLY A 2 4.82 6.74 -12.51
CA GLY A 2 5.18 5.41 -12.06
C GLY A 2 5.56 5.43 -10.58
N ILE A 3 6.16 4.32 -10.09
CA ILE A 3 6.55 4.18 -8.69
C ILE A 3 7.64 5.19 -8.37
N ALA A 4 7.51 5.87 -7.22
CA ALA A 4 8.48 6.85 -6.77
C ALA A 4 9.88 6.23 -6.69
N LYS A 5 10.90 7.00 -7.09
CA LYS A 5 12.29 6.53 -7.09
C LYS A 5 12.73 6.12 -5.68
N ASP A 6 12.36 6.92 -4.69
CA ASP A 6 12.65 6.64 -3.29
C ASP A 6 11.34 6.58 -2.52
N ILE A 7 11.10 5.46 -1.85
CA ILE A 7 9.92 5.31 -1.00
C ILE A 7 10.21 5.99 0.34
N LEU A 8 9.44 7.03 0.64
CA LEU A 8 9.53 7.74 1.92
C LEU A 8 8.32 7.37 2.77
N HIS A 9 8.57 6.90 3.98
CA HIS A 9 7.50 6.45 4.86
C HIS A 9 6.53 7.58 5.22
N ILE A 10 5.23 7.26 5.19
CA ILE A 10 4.15 8.17 5.58
C ILE A 10 3.23 7.43 6.54
N PHE A 11 3.02 8.03 7.73
CA PHE A 11 2.01 7.51 8.65
C PHE A 11 0.61 7.92 8.17
N GLU A 12 -0.36 7.05 8.42
CA GLU A 12 -1.75 7.37 8.12
C GLU A 12 -2.21 8.57 8.96
N PRO A 13 -2.89 9.56 8.36
CA PRO A 13 -3.34 10.74 9.12
C PRO A 13 -4.48 10.41 10.09
N ASN A 14 -5.19 9.29 9.87
CA ASN A 14 -6.20 8.77 10.77
C ASN A 14 -6.28 7.26 10.56
N PRO A 15 -6.90 6.49 11.48
CA PRO A 15 -6.91 5.02 11.40
C PRO A 15 -7.60 4.44 10.17
N LEU A 16 -8.40 5.22 9.45
CA LEU A 16 -9.13 4.76 8.27
C LEU A 16 -8.41 5.08 6.96
N ALA A 17 -7.33 5.85 6.99
CA ALA A 17 -6.65 6.34 5.79
C ALA A 17 -5.36 5.58 5.45
N CYS A 18 -5.26 4.31 5.81
CA CYS A 18 -4.08 3.50 5.50
C CYS A 18 -3.88 3.36 3.99
N GLY A 19 -4.94 3.20 3.22
CA GLY A 19 -4.85 3.08 1.77
C GLY A 19 -4.28 4.34 1.12
N GLN A 20 -4.74 5.52 1.54
CA GLN A 20 -4.23 6.78 1.02
C GLN A 20 -2.74 6.97 1.33
N ALA A 21 -2.30 6.56 2.52
CA ALA A 21 -0.88 6.61 2.87
C ALA A 21 -0.04 5.70 1.97
N VAL A 22 -0.52 4.49 1.69
CA VAL A 22 0.15 3.57 0.75
C VAL A 22 0.26 4.20 -0.65
N LEU A 23 -0.84 4.77 -1.14
CA LEU A 23 -0.85 5.42 -2.45
C LEU A 23 0.13 6.62 -2.49
N ALA A 24 0.18 7.39 -1.42
CA ALA A 24 1.08 8.53 -1.32
C ALA A 24 2.55 8.08 -1.35
N MET A 25 2.89 7.03 -0.63
CA MET A 25 4.24 6.48 -0.62
C MET A 25 4.67 5.97 -1.99
N LEU A 26 3.80 5.22 -2.68
CA LEU A 26 4.10 4.65 -3.99
C LEU A 26 4.28 5.73 -5.06
N THR A 27 3.54 6.81 -4.99
CA THR A 27 3.54 7.85 -6.04
C THR A 27 4.43 9.03 -5.71
N GLY A 28 4.94 9.12 -4.48
CA GLY A 28 5.73 10.26 -4.03
C GLY A 28 4.91 11.53 -3.84
N ASN A 29 3.61 11.39 -3.63
CA ASN A 29 2.71 12.53 -3.44
C ASN A 29 2.45 12.79 -1.95
N ASP A 30 1.97 13.99 -1.65
CA ASP A 30 1.47 14.35 -0.34
C ASP A 30 0.18 13.58 -0.07
N VAL A 31 0.03 13.03 1.12
CA VAL A 31 -1.15 12.23 1.48
C VAL A 31 -2.44 13.04 1.42
N GLN A 32 -2.40 14.35 1.69
CA GLN A 32 -3.58 15.21 1.59
C GLN A 32 -4.04 15.34 0.13
N LYS A 33 -3.11 15.43 -0.81
CA LYS A 33 -3.46 15.43 -2.24
C LYS A 33 -4.08 14.11 -2.68
N VAL A 34 -3.57 13.00 -2.16
CA VAL A 34 -4.13 11.68 -2.44
C VAL A 34 -5.55 11.59 -1.93
N ILE A 35 -5.80 12.05 -0.70
CA ILE A 35 -7.14 12.08 -0.11
C ILE A 35 -8.10 12.87 -1.01
N GLU A 36 -7.67 14.04 -1.48
CA GLU A 36 -8.49 14.87 -2.37
C GLU A 36 -8.79 14.17 -3.70
N GLU A 37 -7.79 13.56 -4.32
CA GLU A 37 -7.97 12.88 -5.62
C GLU A 37 -8.83 11.63 -5.49
N VAL A 38 -8.61 10.81 -4.46
CA VAL A 38 -9.43 9.62 -4.21
C VAL A 38 -10.85 10.01 -3.80
N GLY A 39 -10.99 11.14 -3.13
CA GLY A 39 -12.28 11.69 -2.72
C GLY A 39 -12.76 11.22 -1.36
N THR A 40 -11.88 10.64 -0.55
CA THR A 40 -12.22 10.22 0.80
C THR A 40 -10.99 10.19 1.69
N GLU A 41 -11.19 10.48 2.98
CA GLU A 41 -10.18 10.29 4.02
C GLU A 41 -10.46 9.02 4.84
N ARG A 42 -11.44 8.23 4.42
CA ARG A 42 -11.84 6.98 5.07
C ARG A 42 -11.29 5.80 4.29
N GLU A 43 -11.78 4.60 4.60
CA GLU A 43 -11.30 3.36 3.95
C GLU A 43 -11.40 3.44 2.43
N THR A 44 -10.37 2.95 1.76
CA THR A 44 -10.36 2.84 0.30
C THR A 44 -10.70 1.42 -0.12
N THR A 45 -11.45 1.33 -1.22
CA THR A 45 -11.72 0.04 -1.85
C THR A 45 -10.55 -0.36 -2.76
N LEU A 46 -10.51 -1.64 -3.11
CA LEU A 46 -9.53 -2.15 -4.08
C LEU A 46 -9.63 -1.39 -5.41
N LEU A 47 -10.85 -1.10 -5.87
CA LEU A 47 -11.06 -0.38 -7.11
C LEU A 47 -10.50 1.05 -7.04
N GLN A 48 -10.70 1.74 -5.94
CA GLN A 48 -10.13 3.07 -5.74
C GLN A 48 -8.60 3.04 -5.74
N MET A 49 -8.01 2.05 -5.07
CA MET A 49 -6.55 1.87 -5.07
C MET A 49 -6.03 1.66 -6.48
N ARG A 50 -6.64 0.72 -7.23
CA ARG A 50 -6.22 0.39 -8.59
C ARG A 50 -6.35 1.58 -9.53
N ASN A 51 -7.50 2.25 -9.51
CA ASN A 51 -7.75 3.38 -10.39
C ASN A 51 -6.76 4.52 -10.15
N PHE A 52 -6.48 4.82 -8.89
CA PHE A 52 -5.51 5.86 -8.56
C PHE A 52 -4.12 5.49 -9.09
N LEU A 53 -3.66 4.27 -8.83
CA LEU A 53 -2.34 3.83 -9.28
C LEU A 53 -2.22 3.84 -10.80
N GLU A 54 -3.23 3.34 -11.50
CA GLU A 54 -3.23 3.34 -12.96
C GLU A 54 -3.18 4.77 -13.52
N SER A 55 -3.86 5.71 -12.88
CA SER A 55 -3.81 7.11 -13.31
C SER A 55 -2.42 7.73 -13.12
N LYS A 56 -1.58 7.12 -12.31
CA LYS A 56 -0.22 7.59 -12.03
C LYS A 56 0.85 6.73 -12.73
N GLY A 57 0.47 5.90 -13.68
CA GLY A 57 1.41 5.09 -14.43
C GLY A 57 1.91 3.86 -13.67
N ILE A 58 1.11 3.33 -12.76
CA ILE A 58 1.45 2.13 -11.99
C ILE A 58 0.37 1.07 -12.23
N SER A 59 0.78 -0.11 -12.69
CA SER A 59 -0.15 -1.23 -12.83
C SER A 59 -0.26 -1.98 -11.50
N MET A 60 -1.44 -2.50 -11.22
CA MET A 60 -1.71 -3.32 -10.05
C MET A 60 -2.26 -4.67 -10.52
N GLY A 61 -1.67 -5.76 -10.04
CA GLY A 61 -2.08 -7.12 -10.41
C GLY A 61 -3.58 -7.33 -10.22
N LYS A 62 -4.17 -8.17 -11.08
CA LYS A 62 -5.62 -8.35 -11.08
C LYS A 62 -6.13 -9.18 -9.92
N CYS A 63 -5.38 -10.21 -9.54
CA CYS A 63 -5.80 -11.16 -8.51
C CYS A 63 -4.93 -11.04 -7.29
N ARG A 64 -5.55 -11.02 -6.11
CA ARG A 64 -4.78 -11.09 -4.87
C ARG A 64 -4.18 -12.48 -4.72
N LYS A 65 -3.01 -12.54 -4.10
CA LYS A 65 -2.32 -13.79 -3.81
C LYS A 65 -2.05 -13.88 -2.32
N PRO A 66 -2.25 -15.05 -1.70
CA PRO A 66 -1.86 -15.21 -0.30
C PRO A 66 -0.34 -15.23 -0.18
N VAL A 67 0.16 -14.79 0.98
CA VAL A 67 1.59 -14.80 1.25
C VAL A 67 1.84 -15.14 2.72
N SER A 68 2.83 -15.98 2.97
CA SER A 68 3.24 -16.33 4.33
C SER A 68 4.67 -15.92 4.64
N ASP A 69 5.54 -15.82 3.63
CA ASP A 69 6.95 -15.47 3.79
C ASP A 69 7.28 -14.28 2.91
N LYS A 70 8.03 -13.31 3.43
CA LYS A 70 8.40 -12.13 2.65
C LYS A 70 9.21 -12.47 1.40
N ASN A 71 9.91 -13.60 1.38
CA ASN A 71 10.67 -14.03 0.19
C ASN A 71 9.77 -14.42 -0.98
N GLU A 72 8.47 -14.59 -0.75
CA GLU A 72 7.49 -14.84 -1.81
C GLU A 72 7.03 -13.54 -2.49
N LEU A 73 7.36 -12.38 -1.92
CA LEU A 73 6.88 -11.10 -2.43
C LEU A 73 7.72 -10.62 -3.63
N PRO A 74 7.09 -9.96 -4.61
CA PRO A 74 7.82 -9.30 -5.69
C PRO A 74 8.54 -8.06 -5.18
N GLN A 75 9.21 -7.31 -6.05
CA GLN A 75 9.93 -6.10 -5.67
C GLN A 75 9.03 -5.07 -4.99
N PHE A 76 7.83 -4.84 -5.53
CA PHE A 76 6.85 -3.92 -4.98
C PHE A 76 5.50 -4.59 -4.87
N ALA A 77 4.84 -4.46 -3.74
CA ALA A 77 3.53 -5.05 -3.51
C ALA A 77 2.67 -4.18 -2.60
N VAL A 78 1.40 -4.07 -2.96
CA VAL A 78 0.37 -3.56 -2.05
C VAL A 78 -0.14 -4.74 -1.26
N LEU A 79 -0.21 -4.60 0.04
CA LEU A 79 -0.59 -5.67 0.96
C LEU A 79 -1.96 -5.39 1.58
N SER A 80 -2.74 -6.44 1.75
CA SER A 80 -3.97 -6.43 2.55
C SER A 80 -3.75 -7.39 3.71
N LEU A 81 -3.72 -6.86 4.93
CA LEU A 81 -3.34 -7.59 6.13
C LEU A 81 -4.47 -7.59 7.14
N GLU A 82 -4.78 -8.76 7.70
CA GLU A 82 -5.72 -8.87 8.81
C GLU A 82 -4.94 -8.67 10.11
N THR A 83 -4.88 -7.41 10.56
CA THR A 83 -4.21 -7.06 11.82
C THR A 83 -5.16 -7.33 13.00
N PRO A 84 -4.66 -7.31 14.26
CA PRO A 84 -5.54 -7.48 15.42
C PRO A 84 -6.69 -6.49 15.49
N LYS A 85 -6.56 -5.31 14.85
CA LYS A 85 -7.59 -4.26 14.89
C LYS A 85 -8.57 -4.33 13.73
N CYS A 86 -8.07 -4.58 12.49
CA CYS A 86 -8.88 -4.50 11.28
C CYS A 86 -8.11 -5.02 10.08
N TRP A 87 -8.78 -5.10 8.93
CA TRP A 87 -8.10 -5.24 7.64
C TRP A 87 -7.40 -3.93 7.32
N HIS A 88 -6.16 -4.03 6.83
CA HIS A 88 -5.25 -2.91 6.77
C HIS A 88 -4.43 -2.95 5.48
N TRP A 89 -4.36 -1.83 4.79
CA TRP A 89 -3.48 -1.69 3.62
C TRP A 89 -2.06 -1.39 4.09
N SER A 90 -1.10 -2.05 3.45
CA SER A 90 0.32 -1.83 3.72
C SER A 90 1.13 -1.88 2.44
N LEU A 91 2.40 -1.55 2.51
CA LEU A 91 3.29 -1.50 1.34
C LEU A 91 4.55 -2.31 1.61
N TYR A 92 4.94 -3.11 0.62
CA TYR A 92 6.25 -3.76 0.59
C TYR A 92 7.05 -3.21 -0.58
N ALA A 93 8.28 -2.81 -0.33
CA ALA A 93 9.15 -2.26 -1.36
C ALA A 93 10.60 -2.61 -1.07
N ASP A 94 11.26 -3.26 -2.03
CA ASP A 94 12.70 -3.55 -1.96
C ASP A 94 13.17 -4.15 -0.62
N GLY A 95 12.45 -5.14 -0.13
CA GLY A 95 12.84 -5.88 1.07
C GLY A 95 12.36 -5.32 2.39
N ARG A 96 11.62 -4.21 2.39
CA ARG A 96 11.09 -3.59 3.60
C ARG A 96 9.59 -3.37 3.53
N PHE A 97 8.97 -3.34 4.70
CA PHE A 97 7.55 -3.04 4.84
C PHE A 97 7.40 -1.60 5.30
N TYR A 98 6.62 -0.83 4.55
CA TYR A 98 6.32 0.57 4.85
C TYR A 98 4.87 0.61 5.29
N ASP A 99 4.64 0.45 6.59
CA ASP A 99 3.30 0.32 7.12
C ASP A 99 2.78 1.66 7.62
N PRO A 100 1.56 2.06 7.19
CA PRO A 100 1.00 3.35 7.62
C PRO A 100 0.76 3.49 9.12
N GLU A 101 0.67 2.38 9.84
CA GLU A 101 0.43 2.40 11.29
C GLU A 101 1.69 2.02 12.07
N TYR A 102 2.41 0.98 11.63
CA TYR A 102 3.51 0.40 12.39
C TYR A 102 4.89 0.96 12.01
N GLY A 103 5.00 1.71 10.94
CA GLY A 103 6.27 2.28 10.51
C GLY A 103 7.02 1.41 9.51
N VAL A 104 8.33 1.59 9.42
CA VAL A 104 9.20 0.81 8.53
C VAL A 104 9.65 -0.44 9.27
N LEU A 105 9.39 -1.61 8.70
CA LEU A 105 9.66 -2.90 9.33
C LEU A 105 10.46 -3.80 8.39
N GLU A 106 11.25 -4.70 8.96
CA GLU A 106 12.00 -5.70 8.21
C GLU A 106 11.16 -6.95 7.90
N ASP A 107 10.04 -7.14 8.59
CA ASP A 107 9.13 -8.27 8.40
C ASP A 107 7.68 -7.77 8.50
N PHE A 108 6.72 -8.67 8.25
CA PHE A 108 5.31 -8.33 8.29
C PHE A 108 4.90 -7.66 9.61
N PRO A 109 4.04 -6.64 9.55
CA PRO A 109 3.34 -6.20 10.76
C PRO A 109 2.53 -7.35 11.35
N PRO A 110 2.14 -7.27 12.64
CA PRO A 110 1.29 -8.29 13.26
C PRO A 110 0.03 -8.52 12.44
N SER A 111 -0.16 -9.73 11.93
CA SER A 111 -1.27 -10.03 11.03
C SER A 111 -1.49 -11.53 10.93
N ALA A 112 -2.77 -11.94 10.87
CA ALA A 112 -3.15 -13.35 10.76
C ALA A 112 -3.21 -13.78 9.31
N ARG A 113 -4.04 -13.11 8.49
CA ARG A 113 -4.15 -13.40 7.07
C ARG A 113 -3.52 -12.29 6.25
N ARG A 114 -2.78 -12.68 5.18
CA ARG A 114 -1.96 -11.76 4.40
C ARG A 114 -2.14 -12.04 2.92
N TYR A 115 -2.44 -10.98 2.18
CA TYR A 115 -2.59 -11.03 0.72
C TYR A 115 -1.83 -9.89 0.09
N TYR A 116 -1.44 -10.06 -1.19
CA TYR A 116 -0.75 -9.01 -1.90
C TYR A 116 -1.17 -8.92 -3.36
N TRP A 117 -0.95 -7.75 -3.93
CA TRP A 117 -1.01 -7.49 -5.37
C TRP A 117 0.33 -6.91 -5.79
N GLU A 118 0.93 -7.50 -6.81
CA GLU A 118 2.16 -6.93 -7.36
C GLU A 118 1.87 -5.59 -8.02
N VAL A 119 2.73 -4.58 -7.82
CA VAL A 119 2.64 -3.30 -8.51
C VAL A 119 3.93 -3.04 -9.28
N LYS A 120 3.78 -2.44 -10.46
CA LYS A 120 4.89 -2.14 -11.37
C LYS A 120 4.66 -0.81 -12.05
N SER A 121 5.74 -0.07 -12.31
CA SER A 121 5.66 1.08 -13.20
C SER A 121 5.32 0.62 -14.62
N ILE A 122 4.41 1.33 -15.25
CA ILE A 122 4.00 1.04 -16.62
C ILE A 122 5.02 1.60 -17.61
#